data_0f253047ffd99428f66e7caf99cc31ce
#
_entry.id   0f253047ffd99428f66e7caf99cc31ce
#
_cell.length_a   1.000
_cell.length_b   1.000
_cell.length_c   1.000
_cell.angle_alpha   90.00
_cell.angle_beta   90.00
_cell.angle_gamma   90.00
#
_symmetry.space_group_name_H-M   'P 1'
#
loop_
_entity.id
_entity.type
_entity.pdbx_description
1 polymer ?
#
loop_
_entity_poly.entity_id
_entity_poly.type
_entity_poly.pdbx_seq_one_letter_code
_entity_poly.pdbx_strand_id
1 'polypeptide(L)'
;MVELAEYARTEINRIGGYYAYSKELINGDSIYDFDVTKLSIHTRDIGLAGIEVYDLLRDEYDIQAEFGDLGNILAYLSIGDRQREVERLVSALAEIKRRFSRDKSTLMDFDYIDPIVAMSPQEAFYGEKESLPIRETAGRVCSEFVMCYPPGIPILTPGEQI
;
A
#
# COMPACT_ATOMS: atom_id res chain seq x y z
N MET A 1 4.94 -22.98 0.64
CA MET A 1 4.57 -21.58 0.82
C MET A 1 5.43 -20.66 -0.05
N VAL A 2 6.76 -20.67 0.07
CA VAL A 2 7.66 -19.86 -0.77
C VAL A 2 7.47 -20.12 -2.27
N GLU A 3 7.51 -21.38 -2.70
CA GLU A 3 7.28 -21.78 -4.09
C GLU A 3 5.91 -21.31 -4.62
N LEU A 4 4.89 -21.34 -3.78
CA LEU A 4 3.55 -20.89 -4.11
C LEU A 4 3.50 -19.35 -4.28
N ALA A 5 4.26 -18.61 -3.48
CA ALA A 5 4.38 -17.16 -3.59
C ALA A 5 5.12 -16.74 -4.88
N GLU A 6 6.18 -17.46 -5.23
CA GLU A 6 6.90 -17.21 -6.50
C GLU A 6 6.04 -17.57 -7.72
N TYR A 7 5.26 -18.64 -7.64
CA TYR A 7 4.27 -18.96 -8.66
C TYR A 7 3.23 -17.84 -8.81
N ALA A 8 2.67 -17.36 -7.69
CA ALA A 8 1.72 -16.26 -7.69
C ALA A 8 2.29 -15.02 -8.38
N ARG A 9 3.51 -14.58 -8.04
CA ARG A 9 4.19 -13.43 -8.68
C ARG A 9 4.34 -13.62 -10.17
N THR A 10 4.80 -14.79 -10.56
CA THR A 10 5.01 -15.12 -11.97
C THR A 10 3.72 -14.99 -12.76
N GLU A 11 2.63 -15.58 -12.27
CA GLU A 11 1.35 -15.55 -12.95
C GLU A 11 0.72 -14.16 -12.95
N ILE A 12 0.81 -13.40 -11.82
CA ILE A 12 0.33 -12.03 -11.74
C ILE A 12 1.08 -11.14 -12.76
N ASN A 13 2.40 -11.24 -12.83
CA ASN A 13 3.19 -10.45 -13.77
C ASN A 13 2.90 -10.82 -15.23
N ARG A 14 2.50 -12.07 -15.52
CA ARG A 14 2.07 -12.50 -16.86
C ARG A 14 0.76 -11.85 -17.33
N ILE A 15 -0.12 -11.45 -16.41
CA ILE A 15 -1.35 -10.72 -16.79
C ILE A 15 -1.00 -9.42 -17.50
N GLY A 16 0.14 -8.80 -17.13
CA GLY A 16 0.56 -7.47 -17.58
C GLY A 16 -0.30 -6.35 -16.98
N GLY A 17 0.27 -5.17 -16.81
CA GLY A 17 -0.38 -4.03 -16.16
C GLY A 17 -0.46 -4.13 -14.62
N TYR A 18 -0.10 -5.26 -14.05
CA TYR A 18 0.26 -5.44 -12.65
C TYR A 18 1.75 -5.67 -12.53
N TYR A 19 2.30 -5.32 -11.39
CA TYR A 19 3.68 -5.67 -11.04
C TYR A 19 3.73 -6.17 -9.60
N ALA A 20 3.97 -7.46 -9.44
CA ALA A 20 4.17 -8.09 -8.15
C ALA A 20 5.65 -8.02 -7.78
N TYR A 21 5.97 -7.22 -6.77
CA TYR A 21 7.34 -6.97 -6.30
C TYR A 21 8.00 -8.23 -5.72
N SER A 22 9.33 -8.33 -5.83
CA SER A 22 10.13 -9.41 -5.28
C SER A 22 11.51 -8.93 -4.84
N LYS A 23 12.47 -9.85 -4.77
CA LYS A 23 13.83 -9.60 -4.27
C LYS A 23 14.67 -8.66 -5.14
N GLU A 24 14.24 -8.31 -6.33
CA GLU A 24 14.89 -7.29 -7.16
C GLU A 24 14.91 -5.90 -6.52
N LEU A 25 14.07 -5.66 -5.50
CA LEU A 25 14.08 -4.42 -4.72
C LEU A 25 15.24 -4.35 -3.73
N ILE A 26 15.87 -5.48 -3.39
CA ILE A 26 16.99 -5.52 -2.44
C ILE A 26 18.18 -4.79 -3.04
N ASN A 27 18.59 -3.70 -2.40
CA ASN A 27 19.68 -2.84 -2.86
C ASN A 27 20.88 -2.77 -1.89
N GLY A 28 20.75 -3.37 -0.69
CA GLY A 28 21.80 -3.38 0.33
C GLY A 28 22.00 -2.05 1.08
N ASP A 29 21.23 -1.03 0.72
CA ASP A 29 21.32 0.32 1.28
C ASP A 29 20.07 0.66 2.13
N SER A 30 18.91 0.71 1.52
CA SER A 30 17.62 1.00 2.18
C SER A 30 16.71 -0.22 2.29
N ILE A 31 16.86 -1.21 1.42
CA ILE A 31 16.09 -2.46 1.41
C ILE A 31 17.07 -3.63 1.53
N TYR A 32 17.11 -4.22 2.72
CA TYR A 32 18.07 -5.27 3.08
C TYR A 32 17.55 -6.67 2.77
N ASP A 33 16.25 -6.90 2.87
CA ASP A 33 15.62 -8.20 2.61
C ASP A 33 14.15 -8.03 2.23
N PHE A 34 13.57 -9.08 1.69
CA PHE A 34 12.20 -9.12 1.19
C PHE A 34 11.49 -10.41 1.60
N ASP A 35 10.38 -10.28 2.35
CA ASP A 35 9.53 -11.42 2.70
C ASP A 35 8.72 -11.87 1.49
N VAL A 36 9.16 -12.97 0.87
CA VAL A 36 8.53 -13.49 -0.35
C VAL A 36 7.08 -13.98 -0.15
N THR A 37 6.62 -14.17 1.07
CA THR A 37 5.22 -14.55 1.35
C THR A 37 4.26 -13.36 1.29
N LYS A 38 4.79 -12.14 1.28
CA LYS A 38 4.05 -10.89 1.13
C LYS A 38 3.94 -10.56 -0.36
N LEU A 39 2.74 -10.63 -0.90
CA LEU A 39 2.48 -10.24 -2.29
C LEU A 39 2.08 -8.76 -2.34
N SER A 40 3.05 -7.88 -2.50
CA SER A 40 2.79 -6.48 -2.83
C SER A 40 2.64 -6.35 -4.35
N ILE A 41 1.49 -5.87 -4.81
CA ILE A 41 1.12 -5.86 -6.23
C ILE A 41 0.75 -4.43 -6.62
N HIS A 42 1.53 -3.86 -7.53
CA HIS A 42 1.25 -2.56 -8.13
C HIS A 42 0.05 -2.63 -9.07
N THR A 43 -0.86 -1.65 -8.99
CA THR A 43 -2.12 -1.65 -9.72
C THR A 43 -2.32 -0.42 -10.63
N ARG A 44 -1.56 0.65 -10.43
CA ARG A 44 -1.76 1.91 -11.16
C ARG A 44 -1.61 1.78 -12.67
N ASP A 45 -0.88 0.77 -13.13
CA ASP A 45 -0.67 0.54 -14.56
C ASP A 45 -1.92 0.10 -15.30
N ILE A 46 -2.93 -0.36 -14.59
CA ILE A 46 -4.28 -0.61 -15.14
C ILE A 46 -5.25 0.55 -14.90
N GLY A 47 -4.78 1.68 -14.37
CA GLY A 47 -5.58 2.87 -14.07
C GLY A 47 -6.46 2.75 -12.83
N LEU A 48 -6.20 1.78 -11.94
CA LEU A 48 -6.93 1.59 -10.68
C LEU A 48 -6.02 1.84 -9.48
N ALA A 49 -6.55 2.51 -8.47
CA ALA A 49 -5.90 2.56 -7.17
C ALA A 49 -5.94 1.18 -6.49
N GLY A 50 -4.94 0.88 -5.65
CA GLY A 50 -4.91 -0.38 -4.92
C GLY A 50 -6.14 -0.61 -4.06
N ILE A 51 -6.67 0.46 -3.42
CA ILE A 51 -7.91 0.37 -2.64
C ILE A 51 -9.13 -0.01 -3.50
N GLU A 52 -9.22 0.45 -4.76
CA GLU A 52 -10.30 0.05 -5.67
C GLU A 52 -10.19 -1.44 -6.02
N VAL A 53 -8.97 -1.94 -6.28
CA VAL A 53 -8.74 -3.36 -6.55
C VAL A 53 -9.02 -4.20 -5.31
N TYR A 54 -8.63 -3.72 -4.11
CA TYR A 54 -8.93 -4.37 -2.84
C TYR A 54 -10.44 -4.54 -2.63
N ASP A 55 -11.24 -3.47 -2.84
CA ASP A 55 -12.70 -3.52 -2.71
C ASP A 55 -13.32 -4.47 -3.73
N LEU A 56 -12.89 -4.44 -4.99
CA LEU A 56 -13.36 -5.38 -6.02
C LEU A 56 -13.06 -6.83 -5.65
N LEU A 57 -11.84 -7.13 -5.19
CA LEU A 57 -11.48 -8.49 -4.75
C LEU A 57 -12.38 -8.99 -3.63
N ARG A 58 -12.68 -8.13 -2.64
CA ARG A 58 -13.55 -8.47 -1.52
C ARG A 58 -15.01 -8.65 -1.97
N ASP A 59 -15.54 -7.68 -2.70
CA ASP A 59 -16.99 -7.56 -2.92
C ASP A 59 -17.47 -8.44 -4.09
N GLU A 60 -16.65 -8.64 -5.14
CA GLU A 60 -17.07 -9.42 -6.31
C GLU A 60 -16.43 -10.82 -6.37
N TYR A 61 -15.27 -11.02 -5.75
CA TYR A 61 -14.54 -12.28 -5.85
C TYR A 61 -14.39 -13.03 -4.54
N ASP A 62 -14.87 -12.46 -3.42
CA ASP A 62 -14.78 -13.03 -2.08
C ASP A 62 -13.32 -13.40 -1.73
N ILE A 63 -12.40 -12.48 -2.05
CA ILE A 63 -10.97 -12.58 -1.76
C ILE A 63 -10.59 -11.43 -0.84
N GLN A 64 -10.20 -11.76 0.40
CA GLN A 64 -9.76 -10.79 1.37
C GLN A 64 -8.24 -10.60 1.28
N ALA A 65 -7.80 -9.48 0.74
CA ALA A 65 -6.41 -9.03 0.85
C ALA A 65 -6.15 -8.37 2.22
N GLU A 66 -4.92 -8.08 2.54
CA GLU A 66 -4.56 -7.42 3.81
C GLU A 66 -4.98 -5.95 3.80
N PHE A 67 -4.56 -5.21 2.78
CA PHE A 67 -5.02 -3.84 2.53
C PHE A 67 -4.78 -3.43 1.08
N GLY A 68 -5.35 -2.27 0.70
CA GLY A 68 -5.02 -1.54 -0.51
C GLY A 68 -4.68 -0.08 -0.19
N ASP A 69 -3.69 0.47 -0.86
CA ASP A 69 -3.35 1.89 -0.83
C ASP A 69 -3.62 2.56 -2.19
N LEU A 70 -3.03 3.72 -2.45
CA LEU A 70 -3.22 4.43 -3.72
C LEU A 70 -2.53 3.76 -4.92
N GLY A 71 -1.52 2.92 -4.69
CA GLY A 71 -0.72 2.34 -5.76
C GLY A 71 -0.71 0.82 -5.79
N ASN A 72 -0.98 0.20 -4.65
CA ASN A 72 -0.72 -1.22 -4.45
C ASN A 72 -1.82 -1.90 -3.64
N ILE A 73 -1.91 -3.22 -3.79
CA ILE A 73 -2.57 -4.10 -2.84
C ILE A 73 -1.52 -4.99 -2.18
N LEU A 74 -1.76 -5.36 -0.93
CA LEU A 74 -0.96 -6.34 -0.20
C LEU A 74 -1.81 -7.56 0.11
N ALA A 75 -1.33 -8.72 -0.27
CA ALA A 75 -1.89 -10.01 0.11
C ALA A 75 -0.83 -10.88 0.80
N TYR A 76 -1.25 -11.73 1.73
CA TYR A 76 -0.40 -12.68 2.42
C TYR A 76 -0.71 -14.09 1.96
N LEU A 77 0.34 -14.87 1.75
CA LEU A 77 0.22 -16.31 1.62
C LEU A 77 0.57 -16.98 2.95
N SER A 78 -0.35 -17.78 3.43
CA SER A 78 -0.24 -18.50 4.69
C SER A 78 -0.02 -20.00 4.49
N ILE A 79 0.20 -20.71 5.57
CA ILE A 79 0.34 -22.19 5.55
C ILE A 79 -0.97 -22.88 5.12
N GLY A 80 -2.11 -22.20 5.23
CA GLY A 80 -3.42 -22.72 4.83
C GLY A 80 -3.71 -22.60 3.34
N ASP A 81 -2.97 -21.75 2.64
CA ASP A 81 -3.23 -21.47 1.23
C ASP A 81 -2.66 -22.57 0.32
N ARG A 82 -3.40 -22.90 -0.69
CA ARG A 82 -3.06 -23.91 -1.70
C ARG A 82 -3.02 -23.24 -3.07
N GLN A 83 -2.55 -23.96 -4.06
CA GLN A 83 -2.47 -23.48 -5.43
C GLN A 83 -3.81 -22.96 -5.95
N ARG A 84 -4.91 -23.58 -5.59
CA ARG A 84 -6.26 -23.17 -6.00
C ARG A 84 -6.62 -21.74 -5.55
N GLU A 85 -6.25 -21.36 -4.34
CA GLU A 85 -6.50 -20.02 -3.79
C GLU A 85 -5.67 -18.98 -4.55
N VAL A 86 -4.44 -19.29 -4.91
CA VAL A 86 -3.59 -18.45 -5.75
C VAL A 86 -4.16 -18.30 -7.17
N GLU A 87 -4.57 -19.40 -7.79
CA GLU A 87 -5.18 -19.38 -9.13
C GLU A 87 -6.48 -18.57 -9.15
N ARG A 88 -7.24 -18.61 -8.06
CA ARG A 88 -8.42 -17.78 -7.88
C ARG A 88 -8.06 -16.28 -7.86
N LEU A 89 -7.02 -15.89 -7.09
CA LEU A 89 -6.53 -14.52 -7.06
C LEU A 89 -6.04 -14.07 -8.45
N VAL A 90 -5.23 -14.88 -9.12
CA VAL A 90 -4.72 -14.58 -10.48
C VAL A 90 -5.87 -14.38 -11.47
N SER A 91 -6.86 -15.26 -11.43
CA SER A 91 -8.05 -15.18 -12.29
C SER A 91 -8.88 -13.92 -12.01
N ALA A 92 -9.07 -13.58 -10.73
CA ALA A 92 -9.79 -12.37 -10.33
C ALA A 92 -9.06 -11.10 -10.82
N LEU A 93 -7.74 -11.02 -10.63
CA LEU A 93 -6.94 -9.88 -11.11
C LEU A 93 -6.99 -9.73 -12.64
N ALA A 94 -6.94 -10.85 -13.37
CA ALA A 94 -7.06 -10.83 -14.83
C ALA A 94 -8.45 -10.31 -15.27
N GLU A 95 -9.51 -10.71 -14.58
CA GLU A 95 -10.85 -10.25 -14.87
C GLU A 95 -11.07 -8.80 -14.47
N ILE A 96 -10.56 -8.36 -13.32
CA ILE A 96 -10.59 -6.95 -12.89
C ILE A 96 -9.93 -6.07 -13.95
N LYS A 97 -8.74 -6.43 -14.42
CA LYS A 97 -8.10 -5.72 -15.51
C LYS A 97 -8.99 -5.64 -16.75
N ARG A 98 -9.55 -6.75 -17.19
CA ARG A 98 -10.41 -6.80 -18.40
C ARG A 98 -11.65 -5.91 -18.29
N ARG A 99 -12.27 -5.83 -17.09
CA ARG A 99 -13.56 -5.16 -16.88
C ARG A 99 -13.42 -3.69 -16.50
N PHE A 100 -12.37 -3.35 -15.74
CA PHE A 100 -12.29 -2.08 -15.02
C PHE A 100 -11.06 -1.24 -15.35
N SER A 101 -10.10 -1.71 -16.21
CA SER A 101 -8.93 -0.88 -16.54
C SER A 101 -9.35 0.46 -17.14
N ARG A 102 -8.62 1.50 -16.76
CA ARG A 102 -8.83 2.90 -17.19
C ARG A 102 -7.51 3.53 -17.62
N ASP A 103 -7.60 4.75 -18.13
CA ASP A 103 -6.41 5.56 -18.37
C ASP A 103 -5.76 5.96 -17.02
N LYS A 104 -4.44 5.81 -16.92
CA LYS A 104 -3.64 6.18 -15.75
C LYS A 104 -3.76 7.66 -15.38
N SER A 105 -4.07 8.54 -16.33
CA SER A 105 -4.23 9.97 -16.11
C SER A 105 -5.34 10.32 -15.11
N THR A 106 -6.22 9.39 -14.79
CA THR A 106 -7.28 9.57 -13.78
C THR A 106 -6.80 9.44 -12.34
N LEU A 107 -5.60 8.90 -12.13
CA LEU A 107 -5.04 8.70 -10.78
C LEU A 107 -4.25 9.94 -10.36
N MET A 108 -4.52 10.43 -9.16
CA MET A 108 -3.75 11.52 -8.57
C MET A 108 -2.30 11.09 -8.30
N ASP A 109 -1.35 11.91 -8.70
CA ASP A 109 0.02 11.80 -8.22
C ASP A 109 0.16 12.63 -6.94
N PHE A 110 0.88 12.08 -5.98
CA PHE A 110 1.23 12.76 -4.74
C PHE A 110 2.72 13.00 -4.71
N ASP A 111 3.09 14.26 -4.57
CA ASP A 111 4.48 14.60 -4.26
C ASP A 111 4.78 14.14 -2.83
N TYR A 112 5.89 13.44 -2.67
CA TYR A 112 6.39 13.13 -1.33
C TYR A 112 6.87 14.42 -0.68
N ILE A 113 6.26 14.75 0.45
CA ILE A 113 6.67 15.89 1.28
C ILE A 113 7.57 15.33 2.38
N ASP A 114 8.84 15.73 2.38
CA ASP A 114 9.77 15.37 3.44
C ASP A 114 9.56 16.32 4.63
N PRO A 115 8.97 15.85 5.74
CA PRO A 115 8.62 16.73 6.84
C PRO A 115 9.85 17.17 7.62
N ILE A 116 9.84 18.39 8.13
CA ILE A 116 10.88 18.91 9.00
C ILE A 116 10.67 18.36 10.41
N VAL A 117 11.60 17.56 10.90
CA VAL A 117 11.59 17.07 12.29
C VAL A 117 12.08 18.20 13.20
N ALA A 118 11.19 18.82 13.98
CA ALA A 118 11.49 19.96 14.86
C ALA A 118 11.85 19.52 16.29
N MET A 119 11.33 18.39 16.76
CA MET A 119 11.63 17.81 18.07
C MET A 119 11.40 16.29 18.06
N SER A 120 11.77 15.61 19.12
CA SER A 120 11.54 14.17 19.22
C SER A 120 10.02 13.86 19.31
N PRO A 121 9.54 12.72 18.78
CA PRO A 121 8.14 12.31 18.91
C PRO A 121 7.67 12.24 20.38
N GLN A 122 8.54 11.81 21.29
CA GLN A 122 8.25 11.72 22.72
C GLN A 122 8.01 13.12 23.33
N GLU A 123 8.86 14.08 23.05
CA GLU A 123 8.71 15.46 23.54
C GLU A 123 7.42 16.11 23.03
N ALA A 124 7.12 15.95 21.72
CA ALA A 124 5.91 16.49 21.14
C ALA A 124 4.64 15.82 21.70
N PHE A 125 4.68 14.49 21.90
CA PHE A 125 3.53 13.74 22.36
C PHE A 125 3.18 14.00 23.82
N TYR A 126 4.16 14.19 24.71
CA TYR A 126 3.96 14.41 26.13
C TYR A 126 4.04 15.89 26.55
N GLY A 127 4.39 16.79 25.64
CA GLY A 127 4.46 18.23 25.88
C GLY A 127 3.06 18.86 26.05
N GLU A 128 3.04 20.17 26.33
CA GLU A 128 1.82 20.94 26.35
C GLU A 128 1.20 21.02 24.94
N LYS A 129 -0.11 20.82 24.84
CA LYS A 129 -0.84 20.74 23.57
C LYS A 129 -1.92 21.81 23.49
N GLU A 130 -2.13 22.28 22.27
CA GLU A 130 -3.21 23.20 21.91
C GLU A 130 -3.99 22.63 20.73
N SER A 131 -5.31 22.65 20.78
CA SER A 131 -6.16 22.25 19.66
C SER A 131 -6.49 23.47 18.81
N LEU A 132 -6.14 23.40 17.53
CA LEU A 132 -6.32 24.49 16.55
C LEU A 132 -7.10 24.01 15.33
N PRO A 133 -7.85 24.88 14.67
CA PRO A 133 -8.36 24.62 13.33
C PRO A 133 -7.19 24.33 12.37
N ILE A 134 -7.34 23.35 11.48
CA ILE A 134 -6.26 22.91 10.57
C ILE A 134 -5.65 24.07 9.75
N ARG A 135 -6.42 25.09 9.43
CA ARG A 135 -5.94 26.27 8.68
C ARG A 135 -4.98 27.16 9.47
N GLU A 136 -4.91 26.99 10.79
CA GLU A 136 -4.07 27.74 11.71
C GLU A 136 -2.85 26.97 12.18
N THR A 137 -2.67 25.74 11.69
CA THR A 137 -1.60 24.85 12.14
C THR A 137 -0.30 24.99 11.34
N ALA A 138 -0.31 25.68 10.20
CA ALA A 138 0.88 25.83 9.36
C ALA A 138 2.06 26.41 10.15
N GLY A 139 3.21 25.75 10.09
CA GLY A 139 4.43 26.12 10.83
C GLY A 139 4.44 25.71 12.30
N ARG A 140 3.37 25.10 12.82
CA ARG A 140 3.32 24.53 14.17
C ARG A 140 3.92 23.11 14.17
N VAL A 141 4.22 22.58 15.33
CA VAL A 141 4.72 21.21 15.49
C VAL A 141 3.56 20.28 15.83
N CYS A 142 3.44 19.20 15.09
CA CYS A 142 2.41 18.19 15.29
C CYS A 142 2.65 17.44 16.61
N SER A 143 1.60 17.24 17.41
CA SER A 143 1.70 16.52 18.68
C SER A 143 0.97 15.16 18.66
N GLU A 144 0.37 14.80 17.56
CA GLU A 144 -0.36 13.55 17.36
C GLU A 144 -0.14 13.02 15.95
N PHE A 145 -0.55 11.77 15.69
CA PHE A 145 -0.48 11.19 14.36
C PHE A 145 -1.60 11.73 13.48
N VAL A 146 -1.25 12.26 12.32
CA VAL A 146 -2.20 12.58 11.24
C VAL A 146 -2.09 11.52 10.18
N MET A 147 -3.15 10.72 10.02
CA MET A 147 -3.13 9.60 9.09
C MET A 147 -4.47 9.42 8.39
N CYS A 148 -4.42 8.92 7.16
CA CYS A 148 -5.60 8.42 6.45
C CYS A 148 -5.72 6.92 6.69
N TYR A 149 -6.92 6.44 6.95
CA TYR A 149 -7.16 5.04 7.18
C TYR A 149 -8.24 4.51 6.22
N PRO A 150 -8.03 3.42 5.53
CA PRO A 150 -6.79 2.62 5.39
C PRO A 150 -5.72 3.31 4.53
N PRO A 151 -4.43 2.91 4.63
CA PRO A 151 -3.90 1.82 5.47
C PRO A 151 -3.44 2.26 6.87
N GLY A 152 -3.53 3.55 7.23
CA GLY A 152 -3.08 4.06 8.51
C GLY A 152 -1.59 4.44 8.52
N ILE A 153 -1.03 4.78 7.36
CA ILE A 153 0.32 5.33 7.25
C ILE A 153 0.25 6.81 7.63
N PRO A 154 1.07 7.27 8.61
CA PRO A 154 1.09 8.67 9.00
C PRO A 154 1.53 9.58 7.85
N ILE A 155 0.79 10.68 7.66
CA ILE A 155 1.18 11.80 6.81
C ILE A 155 2.09 12.74 7.62
N LEU A 156 1.77 12.89 8.92
CA LEU A 156 2.58 13.61 9.90
C LEU A 156 2.66 12.79 11.18
N THR A 157 3.82 12.82 11.81
CA THR A 157 4.05 12.21 13.11
C THR A 157 4.32 13.28 14.19
N PRO A 158 4.15 12.95 15.49
CA PRO A 158 4.52 13.87 16.54
C PRO A 158 5.98 14.34 16.40
N GLY A 159 6.20 15.65 16.52
CA GLY A 159 7.52 16.25 16.39
C GLY A 159 7.84 16.84 15.01
N GLU A 160 7.00 16.58 14.03
CA GLU A 160 7.14 17.13 12.68
C GLU A 160 6.42 18.49 12.54
N GLN A 161 6.99 19.37 11.74
CA GLN A 161 6.40 20.66 11.43
C GLN A 161 5.31 20.51 10.35
N ILE A 162 4.15 21.12 10.60
CA ILE A 162 2.98 21.14 9.70
C ILE A 162 3.16 22.18 8.61
#